data_e019aa2f833f1b5fbe4d11084febc04e
#
_entry.id   e019aa2f833f1b5fbe4d11084febc04e
#
_cell.length_a   1.000
_cell.length_b   1.000
_cell.length_c   1.000
_cell.angle_alpha   90.00
_cell.angle_beta   90.00
_cell.angle_gamma   90.00
#
_symmetry.space_group_name_H-M   'P 1'
#
loop_
_entity.id
_entity.type
_entity.pdbx_description
1 polymer ?
#
loop_
_entity_poly.entity_id
_entity_poly.type
_entity_poly.pdbx_seq_one_letter_code
_entity_poly.pdbx_strand_id
1 'polypeptide(L)'
;FNGKDADLARLKLALLDAVMVDGRDLRSQQADFAQTLAWLRQVGGTDESQPVHAQAAEVAPEREVPQLFATAVETGGEGVVIRRLNRAETFKVKPHRTVDALIMGFVEGEFEGQFGVTSLLTGLVYPGAGPEAFVQTFVRVGSGLTDAERIALLDRLRPLKVDAPLPMTDSSGRAVQFVRPKLIAEVHGEDLVVAEGGREQRTQMIAWDEPSGAWRFLGLTPCPRLTFARFECLREDKEWKSGGARIEQVGASGDRPAPTSGTPETRVVRREVYAKGEMLRKLVVVHKAGDLPFPWLVYWTDYSAKRAEPLKVTLDVAATEARAQAL
;
A
#
# COMPACT_ATOMS: atom_id res chain seq x y z
N PHE A 1 15.16 -8.26 6.92
CA PHE A 1 16.24 -8.74 7.80
C PHE A 1 15.83 -8.56 9.26
N ASN A 2 15.68 -9.63 10.03
CA ASN A 2 15.13 -9.58 11.39
C ASN A 2 16.22 -9.59 12.48
N GLY A 3 17.51 -9.43 12.11
CA GLY A 3 18.63 -9.33 13.04
C GLY A 3 18.92 -10.57 13.88
N LYS A 4 18.47 -11.77 13.44
CA LYS A 4 18.80 -13.04 14.11
C LYS A 4 20.17 -13.54 13.66
N ASP A 5 20.99 -14.03 14.57
CA ASP A 5 22.35 -14.51 14.27
C ASP A 5 22.38 -15.59 13.16
N ALA A 6 21.36 -16.44 13.08
CA ALA A 6 21.23 -17.45 12.03
C ALA A 6 21.10 -16.84 10.62
N ASP A 7 20.60 -15.62 10.51
CA ASP A 7 20.44 -14.94 9.22
C ASP A 7 21.75 -14.27 8.78
N LEU A 8 22.61 -13.85 9.71
CA LEU A 8 23.90 -13.23 9.40
C LEU A 8 24.84 -14.18 8.66
N ALA A 9 24.86 -15.46 9.02
CA ALA A 9 25.66 -16.50 8.35
C ALA A 9 25.24 -16.75 6.89
N ARG A 10 24.05 -16.31 6.50
CA ARG A 10 23.48 -16.45 5.15
C ARG A 10 23.62 -15.18 4.30
N LEU A 11 24.10 -14.07 4.88
CA LEU A 11 24.30 -12.84 4.15
C LEU A 11 25.42 -12.99 3.13
N LYS A 12 25.18 -12.43 1.95
CA LYS A 12 26.14 -12.32 0.86
C LYS A 12 26.26 -10.85 0.44
N LEU A 13 27.42 -10.46 -0.03
CA LEU A 13 27.71 -9.15 -0.56
C LEU A 13 27.80 -9.23 -2.09
N ALA A 14 26.82 -8.70 -2.78
CA ALA A 14 26.86 -8.53 -4.23
C ALA A 14 27.50 -7.16 -4.58
N LEU A 15 28.58 -7.18 -5.34
CA LEU A 15 29.27 -5.98 -5.83
C LEU A 15 28.54 -5.47 -7.08
N LEU A 16 27.92 -4.31 -6.98
CA LEU A 16 27.07 -3.73 -8.04
C LEU A 16 27.81 -2.70 -8.90
N ASP A 17 28.75 -1.96 -8.28
CA ASP A 17 29.48 -0.87 -8.90
C ASP A 17 30.74 -0.55 -8.11
N ALA A 18 31.67 0.19 -8.72
CA ALA A 18 32.83 0.75 -8.07
C ALA A 18 32.91 2.26 -8.32
N VAL A 19 32.95 3.01 -7.26
CA VAL A 19 33.06 4.48 -7.29
C VAL A 19 34.52 4.90 -7.37
N MET A 20 35.39 4.17 -6.70
CA MET A 20 36.82 4.45 -6.63
C MET A 20 37.60 3.15 -6.63
N VAL A 21 38.66 3.09 -7.41
CA VAL A 21 39.59 1.95 -7.50
C VAL A 21 41.01 2.51 -7.45
N ASP A 22 41.83 2.05 -6.52
CA ASP A 22 43.23 2.46 -6.35
C ASP A 22 43.44 3.98 -6.35
N GLY A 23 42.55 4.71 -5.68
CA GLY A 23 42.60 6.18 -5.60
C GLY A 23 42.09 6.94 -6.83
N ARG A 24 41.58 6.21 -7.84
CA ARG A 24 40.97 6.80 -9.06
C ARG A 24 39.47 6.83 -8.91
N ASP A 25 38.88 8.03 -9.03
CA ASP A 25 37.41 8.17 -9.09
C ASP A 25 36.90 7.76 -10.50
N LEU A 26 36.22 6.65 -10.55
CA LEU A 26 35.69 6.11 -11.80
C LEU A 26 34.52 6.93 -12.37
N ARG A 27 33.84 7.72 -11.53
CA ARG A 27 32.73 8.59 -11.97
C ARG A 27 33.24 9.79 -12.77
N SER A 28 34.40 10.35 -12.37
CA SER A 28 34.99 11.53 -13.00
C SER A 28 35.69 11.24 -14.31
N GLN A 29 36.04 9.98 -14.56
CA GLN A 29 36.84 9.56 -15.73
C GLN A 29 36.02 9.07 -16.91
N GLN A 30 34.67 9.16 -16.88
CA GLN A 30 33.78 8.57 -17.88
C GLN A 30 34.13 7.09 -18.17
N ALA A 31 34.54 6.38 -17.11
CA ALA A 31 34.92 4.98 -17.25
C ALA A 31 33.80 4.18 -17.86
N ASP A 32 34.13 3.40 -18.90
CA ASP A 32 33.19 2.45 -19.48
C ASP A 32 32.77 1.44 -18.41
N PHE A 33 31.47 1.29 -18.20
CA PHE A 33 30.96 0.35 -17.20
C PHE A 33 31.43 -1.09 -17.46
N ALA A 34 31.73 -1.45 -18.72
CA ALA A 34 32.31 -2.76 -19.03
C ALA A 34 33.65 -3.00 -18.32
N GLN A 35 34.50 -1.97 -18.20
CA GLN A 35 35.76 -2.05 -17.46
C GLN A 35 35.50 -2.18 -15.96
N THR A 36 34.56 -1.41 -15.43
CA THR A 36 34.15 -1.53 -14.02
C THR A 36 33.64 -2.94 -13.71
N LEU A 37 32.78 -3.50 -14.57
CA LEU A 37 32.27 -4.85 -14.43
C LEU A 37 33.37 -5.92 -14.47
N ALA A 38 34.34 -5.79 -15.39
CA ALA A 38 35.47 -6.69 -15.48
C ALA A 38 36.30 -6.66 -14.18
N TRP A 39 36.54 -5.47 -13.63
CA TRP A 39 37.22 -5.30 -12.37
C TRP A 39 36.43 -5.90 -11.18
N LEU A 40 35.13 -5.66 -11.09
CA LEU A 40 34.28 -6.25 -10.04
C LEU A 40 34.32 -7.78 -10.07
N ARG A 41 34.31 -8.39 -11.27
CA ARG A 41 34.46 -9.83 -11.47
C ARG A 41 35.82 -10.36 -11.03
N GLN A 42 36.86 -9.59 -11.26
CA GLN A 42 38.21 -9.94 -10.80
C GLN A 42 38.30 -9.94 -9.28
N VAL A 43 37.67 -8.98 -8.60
CA VAL A 43 37.72 -8.83 -7.13
C VAL A 43 36.76 -9.80 -6.41
N GLY A 44 35.52 -9.89 -6.85
CA GLY A 44 34.48 -10.66 -6.18
C GLY A 44 34.24 -12.05 -6.77
N GLY A 45 34.75 -12.32 -7.97
CA GLY A 45 34.35 -13.52 -8.72
C GLY A 45 32.94 -13.40 -9.29
N THR A 46 32.50 -14.45 -9.98
CA THR A 46 31.16 -14.55 -10.60
C THR A 46 30.27 -15.62 -9.98
N ASP A 47 30.79 -16.34 -8.99
CA ASP A 47 30.05 -17.40 -8.31
C ASP A 47 29.18 -16.80 -7.20
N GLU A 48 27.90 -16.71 -7.44
CA GLU A 48 26.89 -16.17 -6.50
C GLU A 48 26.74 -17.05 -5.23
N SER A 49 27.33 -18.24 -5.20
CA SER A 49 27.36 -19.05 -3.98
C SER A 49 28.31 -18.51 -2.94
N GLN A 50 29.33 -17.75 -3.36
CA GLN A 50 30.36 -17.18 -2.49
C GLN A 50 29.80 -16.02 -1.64
N PRO A 51 30.39 -15.79 -0.46
CA PRO A 51 30.01 -14.67 0.42
C PRO A 51 30.15 -13.28 -0.22
N VAL A 52 31.11 -13.11 -1.12
CA VAL A 52 31.33 -11.90 -1.91
C VAL A 52 31.42 -12.28 -3.38
N HIS A 53 30.63 -11.64 -4.22
CA HIS A 53 30.60 -11.91 -5.66
C HIS A 53 30.23 -10.65 -6.44
N ALA A 54 30.62 -10.57 -7.70
CA ALA A 54 30.11 -9.53 -8.60
C ALA A 54 28.66 -9.89 -8.97
N GLN A 55 27.78 -8.89 -8.99
CA GLN A 55 26.40 -9.07 -9.47
C GLN A 55 26.40 -9.62 -10.88
N ALA A 56 25.53 -10.60 -11.14
CA ALA A 56 25.34 -11.09 -12.49
C ALA A 56 24.91 -9.96 -13.44
N ALA A 57 25.61 -9.83 -14.54
CA ALA A 57 25.32 -8.86 -15.56
C ALA A 57 25.75 -9.41 -16.94
N GLU A 58 24.99 -9.09 -17.97
CA GLU A 58 25.35 -9.40 -19.34
C GLU A 58 25.28 -8.15 -20.22
N VAL A 59 26.06 -8.14 -21.28
CA VAL A 59 26.02 -7.07 -22.28
C VAL A 59 25.08 -7.53 -23.40
N ALA A 60 24.01 -6.80 -23.59
CA ALA A 60 22.99 -7.12 -24.57
C ALA A 60 22.67 -5.93 -25.47
N PRO A 61 22.27 -6.17 -26.73
CA PRO A 61 21.70 -5.14 -27.58
C PRO A 61 20.41 -4.57 -26.99
N GLU A 62 20.14 -3.29 -27.18
CA GLU A 62 18.94 -2.61 -26.66
C GLU A 62 17.62 -3.35 -27.00
N ARG A 63 17.54 -3.92 -28.21
CA ARG A 63 16.38 -4.70 -28.67
C ARG A 63 16.08 -5.96 -27.84
N GLU A 64 17.05 -6.49 -27.12
CA GLU A 64 16.92 -7.71 -26.30
C GLU A 64 16.50 -7.40 -24.86
N VAL A 65 16.63 -6.15 -24.42
CA VAL A 65 16.30 -5.73 -23.04
C VAL A 65 14.87 -6.09 -22.63
N PRO A 66 13.81 -5.92 -23.44
CA PRO A 66 12.46 -6.33 -23.07
C PRO A 66 12.34 -7.83 -22.78
N GLN A 67 13.03 -8.68 -23.56
CA GLN A 67 13.03 -10.13 -23.36
C GLN A 67 13.78 -10.52 -22.07
N LEU A 68 14.93 -9.90 -21.81
CA LEU A 68 15.70 -10.12 -20.59
C LEU A 68 14.90 -9.71 -19.36
N PHE A 69 14.19 -8.59 -19.45
CA PHE A 69 13.29 -8.14 -18.37
C PHE A 69 12.17 -9.16 -18.13
N ALA A 70 11.49 -9.63 -19.18
CA ALA A 70 10.43 -10.62 -19.05
C ALA A 70 10.96 -11.91 -18.41
N THR A 71 12.10 -12.42 -18.88
CA THR A 71 12.73 -13.62 -18.30
C THR A 71 13.10 -13.42 -16.82
N ALA A 72 13.65 -12.26 -16.47
CA ALA A 72 14.00 -11.97 -15.07
C ALA A 72 12.77 -11.98 -14.17
N VAL A 73 11.65 -11.41 -14.62
CA VAL A 73 10.39 -11.40 -13.87
C VAL A 73 9.77 -12.80 -13.79
N GLU A 74 9.74 -13.55 -14.87
CA GLU A 74 9.22 -14.93 -14.92
C GLU A 74 9.98 -15.89 -14.00
N THR A 75 11.28 -15.67 -13.82
CA THR A 75 12.12 -16.45 -12.90
C THR A 75 12.06 -15.98 -11.46
N GLY A 76 11.17 -15.03 -11.14
CA GLY A 76 10.94 -14.53 -9.77
C GLY A 76 11.85 -13.37 -9.35
N GLY A 77 12.56 -12.75 -10.29
CA GLY A 77 13.32 -11.52 -10.04
C GLY A 77 12.43 -10.29 -9.91
N GLU A 78 12.90 -9.28 -9.18
CA GLU A 78 12.18 -7.99 -9.01
C GLU A 78 12.19 -7.10 -10.25
N GLY A 79 12.93 -7.48 -11.30
CA GLY A 79 13.17 -6.69 -12.49
C GLY A 79 14.65 -6.63 -12.85
N VAL A 80 15.05 -5.64 -13.64
CA VAL A 80 16.43 -5.48 -14.12
C VAL A 80 16.97 -4.08 -13.86
N VAL A 81 18.28 -3.98 -13.75
CA VAL A 81 19.00 -2.70 -13.77
C VAL A 81 19.73 -2.58 -15.11
N ILE A 82 19.37 -1.57 -15.88
CA ILE A 82 19.94 -1.31 -17.20
C ILE A 82 20.98 -0.19 -17.07
N ARG A 83 22.20 -0.43 -17.54
CA ARG A 83 23.27 0.59 -17.61
C ARG A 83 23.76 0.72 -19.03
N ARG A 84 23.93 1.96 -19.48
CA ARG A 84 24.63 2.21 -20.74
C ARG A 84 26.13 2.08 -20.50
N LEU A 85 26.83 1.32 -21.35
CA LEU A 85 28.25 1.04 -21.21
C LEU A 85 29.12 2.32 -21.25
N ASN A 86 28.73 3.28 -22.06
CA ASN A 86 29.48 4.52 -22.29
C ASN A 86 28.92 5.76 -21.57
N ARG A 87 28.00 5.58 -20.64
CA ARG A 87 27.36 6.68 -19.90
C ARG A 87 27.10 6.30 -18.46
N ALA A 88 27.08 7.31 -17.59
CA ALA A 88 26.75 7.16 -16.18
C ALA A 88 25.25 6.87 -15.92
N GLU A 89 24.42 6.78 -16.97
CA GLU A 89 22.98 6.56 -16.85
C GLU A 89 22.68 5.13 -16.41
N THR A 90 21.87 5.00 -15.37
CA THR A 90 21.40 3.73 -14.83
C THR A 90 19.89 3.81 -14.66
N PHE A 91 19.18 2.82 -15.16
CA PHE A 91 17.73 2.70 -15.08
C PHE A 91 17.36 1.44 -14.31
N LYS A 92 16.53 1.59 -13.27
CA LYS A 92 15.91 0.46 -12.59
C LYS A 92 14.54 0.23 -13.21
N VAL A 93 14.35 -0.94 -13.82
CA VAL A 93 13.10 -1.33 -14.45
C VAL A 93 12.47 -2.44 -13.63
N LYS A 94 11.28 -2.19 -13.13
CA LYS A 94 10.48 -3.16 -12.37
C LYS A 94 9.13 -3.36 -13.04
N PRO A 95 8.49 -4.53 -12.87
CA PRO A 95 7.10 -4.69 -13.27
C PRO A 95 6.22 -3.73 -12.48
N HIS A 96 5.24 -3.16 -13.15
CA HIS A 96 4.22 -2.34 -12.53
C HIS A 96 2.92 -3.12 -12.48
N ARG A 97 2.24 -3.04 -11.35
CA ARG A 97 0.87 -3.53 -11.20
C ARG A 97 -0.08 -2.36 -11.25
N THR A 98 -1.07 -2.48 -12.11
CA THR A 98 -2.14 -1.50 -12.28
C THR A 98 -3.43 -2.07 -11.73
N VAL A 99 -4.11 -1.30 -10.90
CA VAL A 99 -5.38 -1.68 -10.29
C VAL A 99 -6.37 -0.52 -10.44
N ASP A 100 -7.51 -0.81 -11.02
CA ASP A 100 -8.64 0.13 -11.03
C ASP A 100 -9.36 0.06 -9.68
N ALA A 101 -9.43 1.16 -8.96
CA ALA A 101 -9.98 1.20 -7.62
C ALA A 101 -11.02 2.32 -7.46
N LEU A 102 -12.11 2.01 -6.78
CA LEU A 102 -13.15 2.97 -6.43
C LEU A 102 -12.59 4.01 -5.45
N ILE A 103 -12.81 5.28 -5.71
CA ILE A 103 -12.50 6.33 -4.72
C ILE A 103 -13.62 6.34 -3.67
N MET A 104 -13.25 6.00 -2.43
CA MET A 104 -14.16 5.91 -1.29
C MET A 104 -14.09 7.12 -0.38
N GLY A 105 -13.00 7.87 -0.44
CA GLY A 105 -12.78 9.04 0.38
C GLY A 105 -11.50 9.77 0.02
N PHE A 106 -11.31 10.92 0.64
CA PHE A 106 -10.13 11.74 0.45
C PHE A 106 -9.74 12.46 1.74
N VAL A 107 -8.51 12.90 1.78
CA VAL A 107 -8.01 13.82 2.79
C VAL A 107 -7.72 15.15 2.12
N GLU A 108 -8.25 16.22 2.69
CA GLU A 108 -8.04 17.58 2.23
C GLU A 108 -6.86 18.22 2.94
N GLY A 109 -6.09 19.05 2.25
CA GLY A 109 -5.02 19.85 2.81
C GLY A 109 -4.66 21.02 1.93
N GLU A 110 -3.84 21.91 2.47
CA GLU A 110 -3.39 23.12 1.79
C GLU A 110 -2.07 22.87 1.04
N PHE A 111 -2.01 23.37 -0.19
CA PHE A 111 -0.84 23.36 -1.06
C PHE A 111 -0.66 24.79 -1.62
N GLU A 112 0.42 25.44 -1.32
CA GLU A 112 0.75 26.79 -1.82
C GLU A 112 -0.39 27.82 -1.69
N GLY A 113 -1.13 27.76 -0.57
CA GLY A 113 -2.26 28.66 -0.31
C GLY A 113 -3.59 28.22 -0.94
N GLN A 114 -3.66 27.06 -1.59
CA GLN A 114 -4.87 26.48 -2.15
C GLN A 114 -5.18 25.11 -1.50
N PHE A 115 -6.46 24.81 -1.36
CA PHE A 115 -6.89 23.50 -0.87
C PHE A 115 -6.93 22.49 -2.01
N GLY A 116 -6.47 21.29 -1.73
CA GLY A 116 -6.46 20.16 -2.65
C GLY A 116 -6.51 18.83 -1.93
N VAL A 117 -6.61 17.75 -2.69
CA VAL A 117 -6.55 16.37 -2.17
C VAL A 117 -5.12 16.01 -1.82
N THR A 118 -4.84 15.71 -0.55
CA THR A 118 -3.51 15.21 -0.12
C THR A 118 -3.37 13.71 -0.33
N SER A 119 -4.45 12.96 -0.13
CA SER A 119 -4.50 11.52 -0.39
C SER A 119 -5.93 11.06 -0.66
N LEU A 120 -6.03 9.99 -1.43
CA LEU A 120 -7.27 9.27 -1.71
C LEU A 120 -7.32 7.98 -0.87
N LEU A 121 -8.48 7.64 -0.34
CA LEU A 121 -8.81 6.31 0.13
C LEU A 121 -9.50 5.57 -1.00
N THR A 122 -8.95 4.41 -1.40
CA THR A 122 -9.51 3.60 -2.48
C THR A 122 -10.09 2.29 -1.96
N GLY A 123 -10.90 1.65 -2.78
CA GLY A 123 -11.51 0.36 -2.46
C GLY A 123 -11.79 -0.50 -3.69
N LEU A 124 -11.95 -1.78 -3.44
CA LEU A 124 -12.25 -2.80 -4.45
C LEU A 124 -13.63 -3.38 -4.19
N VAL A 125 -14.40 -3.56 -5.25
CA VAL A 125 -15.80 -3.95 -5.21
C VAL A 125 -15.92 -5.47 -5.37
N TYR A 126 -16.63 -6.09 -4.47
CA TYR A 126 -17.04 -7.50 -4.64
C TYR A 126 -18.11 -7.63 -5.72
N PRO A 127 -18.06 -8.69 -6.55
CA PRO A 127 -19.10 -8.93 -7.53
C PRO A 127 -20.44 -9.24 -6.83
N GLY A 128 -21.51 -8.79 -7.40
CA GLY A 128 -22.85 -9.07 -6.90
C GLY A 128 -23.91 -8.14 -7.48
N ALA A 129 -25.14 -8.61 -7.49
CA ALA A 129 -26.31 -7.84 -7.84
C ALA A 129 -27.16 -7.61 -6.59
N GLY A 130 -27.64 -6.39 -6.40
CA GLY A 130 -28.49 -6.05 -5.27
C GLY A 130 -28.40 -4.57 -4.89
N PRO A 131 -29.22 -4.14 -3.93
CA PRO A 131 -29.22 -2.74 -3.48
C PRO A 131 -27.98 -2.39 -2.63
N GLU A 132 -27.30 -3.38 -2.11
CA GLU A 132 -26.09 -3.24 -1.28
C GLU A 132 -24.85 -3.64 -2.08
N ALA A 133 -23.84 -2.80 -2.08
CA ALA A 133 -22.56 -3.11 -2.69
C ALA A 133 -21.48 -3.26 -1.61
N PHE A 134 -20.74 -4.36 -1.63
CA PHE A 134 -19.67 -4.65 -0.70
C PHE A 134 -18.34 -4.17 -1.27
N VAL A 135 -17.61 -3.39 -0.47
CA VAL A 135 -16.36 -2.79 -0.88
C VAL A 135 -15.29 -3.04 0.19
N GLN A 136 -14.14 -3.52 -0.27
CA GLN A 136 -12.96 -3.70 0.55
C GLN A 136 -12.10 -2.43 0.43
N THR A 137 -11.78 -1.75 1.53
CA THR A 137 -10.78 -0.68 1.44
C THR A 137 -9.45 -1.26 0.98
N PHE A 138 -8.77 -0.57 0.09
CA PHE A 138 -7.59 -1.12 -0.57
C PHE A 138 -6.33 -0.37 -0.15
N VAL A 139 -6.00 0.73 -0.80
CA VAL A 139 -4.81 1.51 -0.49
C VAL A 139 -5.13 2.99 -0.34
N ARG A 140 -4.24 3.71 0.35
CA ARG A 140 -4.20 5.16 0.34
C ARG A 140 -3.19 5.63 -0.68
N VAL A 141 -3.58 6.59 -1.49
CA VAL A 141 -2.78 7.09 -2.59
C VAL A 141 -2.58 8.59 -2.42
N GLY A 142 -1.36 8.98 -2.10
CA GLY A 142 -0.98 10.39 -1.90
C GLY A 142 0.05 10.90 -2.90
N SER A 143 0.66 10.01 -3.69
CA SER A 143 1.64 10.31 -4.73
C SER A 143 1.06 10.14 -6.13
N GLY A 144 1.72 10.71 -7.14
CA GLY A 144 1.30 10.64 -8.55
C GLY A 144 0.38 11.77 -8.99
N LEU A 145 -0.20 12.53 -8.07
CA LEU A 145 -1.05 13.68 -8.36
C LEU A 145 -0.22 14.96 -8.53
N THR A 146 -0.42 15.68 -9.60
CA THR A 146 0.02 17.06 -9.77
C THR A 146 -0.83 18.01 -8.91
N ASP A 147 -0.36 19.22 -8.62
CA ASP A 147 -1.12 20.19 -7.82
C ASP A 147 -2.43 20.59 -8.50
N ALA A 148 -2.43 20.73 -9.82
CA ALA A 148 -3.65 20.98 -10.60
C ALA A 148 -4.68 19.83 -10.46
N GLU A 149 -4.23 18.59 -10.51
CA GLU A 149 -5.10 17.41 -10.32
C GLU A 149 -5.64 17.33 -8.90
N ARG A 150 -4.85 17.70 -7.89
CA ARG A 150 -5.28 17.75 -6.49
C ARG A 150 -6.44 18.72 -6.28
N ILE A 151 -6.37 19.88 -6.89
CA ILE A 151 -7.42 20.91 -6.83
C ILE A 151 -8.65 20.43 -7.60
N ALA A 152 -8.47 19.99 -8.85
CA ALA A 152 -9.58 19.50 -9.68
C ALA A 152 -10.32 18.30 -9.07
N LEU A 153 -9.58 17.37 -8.44
CA LEU A 153 -10.17 16.24 -7.71
C LEU A 153 -10.98 16.70 -6.51
N LEU A 154 -10.51 17.71 -5.77
CA LEU A 154 -11.23 18.24 -4.62
C LEU A 154 -12.60 18.80 -5.02
N ASP A 155 -12.66 19.54 -6.11
CA ASP A 155 -13.91 20.09 -6.64
C ASP A 155 -14.90 19.00 -7.07
N ARG A 156 -14.39 17.89 -7.58
CA ARG A 156 -15.21 16.72 -7.96
C ARG A 156 -15.66 15.90 -6.76
N LEU A 157 -14.86 15.80 -5.71
CA LEU A 157 -15.13 14.94 -4.56
C LEU A 157 -15.95 15.63 -3.47
N ARG A 158 -15.77 16.91 -3.25
CA ARG A 158 -16.54 17.67 -2.23
C ARG A 158 -18.07 17.50 -2.34
N PRO A 159 -18.69 17.58 -3.53
CA PRO A 159 -20.15 17.39 -3.67
C PRO A 159 -20.61 15.96 -3.42
N LEU A 160 -19.69 15.00 -3.38
CA LEU A 160 -19.98 13.60 -3.17
C LEU A 160 -19.85 13.16 -1.70
N LYS A 161 -19.49 14.05 -0.78
CA LYS A 161 -19.28 13.74 0.64
C LYS A 161 -20.53 13.11 1.26
N VAL A 162 -20.28 12.11 2.09
CA VAL A 162 -21.28 11.43 2.92
C VAL A 162 -20.70 11.16 4.30
N ASP A 163 -21.54 10.75 5.25
CA ASP A 163 -21.09 10.42 6.59
C ASP A 163 -20.13 9.22 6.58
N ALA A 164 -19.11 9.30 7.44
CA ALA A 164 -18.12 8.26 7.57
C ALA A 164 -18.71 7.06 8.34
N PRO A 165 -18.57 5.82 7.82
CA PRO A 165 -19.02 4.62 8.51
C PRO A 165 -18.18 4.31 9.77
N LEU A 166 -16.98 4.85 9.82
CA LEU A 166 -16.04 4.78 10.94
C LEU A 166 -15.05 5.95 10.82
N PRO A 167 -14.55 6.49 11.94
CA PRO A 167 -13.53 7.51 11.91
C PRO A 167 -12.21 6.94 11.37
N MET A 168 -11.68 7.56 10.32
CA MET A 168 -10.37 7.24 9.74
C MET A 168 -9.55 8.52 9.61
N THR A 169 -8.25 8.40 9.82
CA THR A 169 -7.30 9.51 9.64
C THR A 169 -6.14 9.08 8.74
N ASP A 170 -5.49 10.05 8.10
CA ASP A 170 -4.19 9.81 7.47
C ASP A 170 -3.05 9.73 8.52
N SER A 171 -1.82 9.57 8.07
CA SER A 171 -0.64 9.52 8.94
C SER A 171 -0.39 10.82 9.71
N SER A 172 -0.93 11.94 9.24
CA SER A 172 -0.84 13.25 9.90
C SER A 172 -2.02 13.55 10.83
N GLY A 173 -2.92 12.59 11.04
CA GLY A 173 -4.11 12.74 11.90
C GLY A 173 -5.27 13.49 11.26
N ARG A 174 -5.20 13.81 9.96
CA ARG A 174 -6.29 14.50 9.25
C ARG A 174 -7.40 13.50 8.91
N ALA A 175 -8.66 13.92 9.08
CA ALA A 175 -9.81 13.06 8.85
C ALA A 175 -9.99 12.71 7.37
N VAL A 176 -10.28 11.45 7.10
CA VAL A 176 -10.75 10.98 5.79
C VAL A 176 -12.20 11.39 5.62
N GLN A 177 -12.48 12.15 4.58
CA GLN A 177 -13.83 12.52 4.15
C GLN A 177 -14.34 11.41 3.23
N PHE A 178 -15.36 10.67 3.65
CA PHE A 178 -15.97 9.64 2.79
C PHE A 178 -16.85 10.25 1.71
N VAL A 179 -16.91 9.57 0.56
CA VAL A 179 -17.73 9.98 -0.59
C VAL A 179 -18.63 8.83 -1.05
N ARG A 180 -19.76 9.17 -1.68
CA ARG A 180 -20.56 8.17 -2.38
C ARG A 180 -19.78 7.53 -3.52
N PRO A 181 -19.97 6.22 -3.81
CA PRO A 181 -19.25 5.54 -4.86
C PRO A 181 -19.63 6.10 -6.24
N LYS A 182 -18.66 6.71 -6.91
CA LYS A 182 -18.87 7.31 -8.23
C LYS A 182 -17.62 7.26 -9.11
N LEU A 183 -16.47 7.62 -8.58
CA LEU A 183 -15.25 7.79 -9.36
C LEU A 183 -14.30 6.60 -9.18
N ILE A 184 -13.69 6.16 -10.26
CA ILE A 184 -12.67 5.12 -10.29
C ILE A 184 -11.33 5.78 -10.64
N ALA A 185 -10.31 5.41 -9.90
CA ALA A 185 -8.93 5.78 -10.19
C ALA A 185 -8.13 4.56 -10.63
N GLU A 186 -7.27 4.73 -11.60
CA GLU A 186 -6.19 3.81 -11.88
C GLU A 186 -5.05 4.09 -10.91
N VAL A 187 -4.62 3.05 -10.23
CA VAL A 187 -3.55 3.10 -9.23
C VAL A 187 -2.43 2.17 -9.65
N HIS A 188 -1.23 2.70 -9.75
CA HIS A 188 -0.02 1.93 -9.99
C HIS A 188 0.69 1.58 -8.70
N GLY A 189 1.36 0.43 -8.67
CA GLY A 189 2.24 0.04 -7.57
C GLY A 189 3.27 -1.00 -8.00
N GLU A 190 4.18 -1.35 -7.09
CA GLU A 190 5.25 -2.29 -7.40
C GLU A 190 4.83 -3.74 -7.16
N ASP A 191 4.18 -4.03 -6.02
CA ASP A 191 3.84 -5.41 -5.65
C ASP A 191 2.58 -5.50 -4.81
N LEU A 192 1.97 -6.70 -4.78
CA LEU A 192 0.82 -7.05 -3.95
C LEU A 192 1.28 -7.93 -2.78
N VAL A 193 1.31 -7.35 -1.58
CA VAL A 193 1.71 -8.03 -0.35
C VAL A 193 0.49 -8.58 0.37
N VAL A 194 0.39 -9.90 0.48
CA VAL A 194 -0.69 -10.61 1.18
C VAL A 194 -0.43 -10.75 2.69
N ALA A 195 0.85 -10.81 3.07
CA ALA A 195 1.26 -10.93 4.47
C ALA A 195 2.57 -10.17 4.71
N GLU A 196 2.71 -9.57 5.88
CA GLU A 196 3.92 -8.86 6.30
C GLU A 196 4.30 -9.31 7.71
N GLY A 197 5.56 -9.71 7.91
CA GLY A 197 6.03 -10.23 9.19
C GLY A 197 5.28 -11.46 9.69
N GLY A 198 4.79 -12.32 8.79
CA GLY A 198 4.00 -13.51 9.10
C GLY A 198 2.53 -13.20 9.46
N ARG A 199 2.08 -11.96 9.32
CA ARG A 199 0.67 -11.55 9.54
C ARG A 199 0.01 -11.23 8.22
N GLU A 200 -1.17 -11.80 8.00
CA GLU A 200 -2.02 -11.52 6.85
C GLU A 200 -2.45 -10.04 6.85
N GLN A 201 -2.36 -9.40 5.69
CA GLN A 201 -2.85 -8.04 5.50
C GLN A 201 -4.38 -8.02 5.53
N ARG A 202 -4.95 -7.11 6.33
CA ARG A 202 -6.40 -6.97 6.48
C ARG A 202 -6.79 -5.51 6.38
N THR A 203 -7.90 -5.26 5.71
CA THR A 203 -8.45 -3.92 5.57
C THR A 203 -9.94 -3.91 5.92
N GLN A 204 -10.54 -2.74 5.95
CA GLN A 204 -11.94 -2.57 6.30
C GLN A 204 -12.83 -3.04 5.14
N MET A 205 -13.81 -3.89 5.44
CA MET A 205 -14.92 -4.19 4.56
C MET A 205 -16.11 -3.30 4.95
N ILE A 206 -16.64 -2.59 3.99
CA ILE A 206 -17.79 -1.70 4.14
C ILE A 206 -18.82 -1.97 3.05
N ALA A 207 -20.08 -1.74 3.37
CA ALA A 207 -21.17 -1.83 2.41
C ALA A 207 -21.70 -0.44 2.08
N TRP A 208 -21.98 -0.21 0.81
CA TRP A 208 -22.77 0.93 0.36
C TRP A 208 -24.23 0.52 0.26
N ASP A 209 -25.09 1.20 1.00
CA ASP A 209 -26.52 1.05 0.90
C ASP A 209 -27.09 2.15 0.01
N GLU A 210 -27.48 1.79 -1.19
CA GLU A 210 -27.98 2.74 -2.20
C GLU A 210 -29.26 3.47 -1.74
N PRO A 211 -30.25 2.78 -1.10
CA PRO A 211 -31.46 3.43 -0.62
C PRO A 211 -31.22 4.51 0.44
N SER A 212 -30.33 4.28 1.39
CA SER A 212 -30.01 5.27 2.44
C SER A 212 -28.94 6.26 2.01
N GLY A 213 -28.19 5.95 0.95
CA GLY A 213 -27.04 6.76 0.52
C GLY A 213 -25.91 6.80 1.54
N ALA A 214 -25.69 5.73 2.29
CA ALA A 214 -24.75 5.66 3.40
C ALA A 214 -23.82 4.45 3.31
N TRP A 215 -22.62 4.63 3.86
CA TRP A 215 -21.67 3.53 4.09
C TRP A 215 -21.94 2.87 5.44
N ARG A 216 -21.77 1.56 5.50
CA ARG A 216 -21.87 0.77 6.73
C ARG A 216 -20.61 -0.09 6.91
N PHE A 217 -19.95 0.03 8.05
CA PHE A 217 -18.78 -0.79 8.38
C PHE A 217 -19.22 -2.21 8.75
N LEU A 218 -18.54 -3.21 8.19
CA LEU A 218 -18.87 -4.63 8.41
C LEU A 218 -17.81 -5.35 9.25
N GLY A 219 -16.53 -5.02 9.06
CA GLY A 219 -15.45 -5.69 9.76
C GLY A 219 -14.11 -5.51 9.08
N LEU A 220 -13.16 -6.38 9.40
CA LEU A 220 -11.85 -6.47 8.75
C LEU A 220 -11.71 -7.83 8.09
N THR A 221 -11.35 -7.83 6.83
CA THR A 221 -11.14 -9.03 6.02
C THR A 221 -9.78 -9.00 5.34
N PRO A 222 -9.23 -10.19 4.99
CA PRO A 222 -7.99 -10.25 4.24
C PRO A 222 -8.08 -9.48 2.93
N CYS A 223 -7.04 -8.69 2.64
CA CYS A 223 -6.90 -8.00 1.37
C CYS A 223 -5.41 -7.75 1.10
N PRO A 224 -4.90 -8.12 -0.08
CA PRO A 224 -3.55 -7.75 -0.47
C PRO A 224 -3.37 -6.23 -0.46
N ARG A 225 -2.19 -5.78 -0.05
CA ARG A 225 -1.83 -4.36 -0.09
C ARG A 225 -0.91 -4.09 -1.27
N LEU A 226 -1.24 -3.11 -2.09
CA LEU A 226 -0.36 -2.62 -3.15
C LEU A 226 0.73 -1.72 -2.53
N THR A 227 2.00 -2.07 -2.77
CA THR A 227 3.14 -1.29 -2.27
C THR A 227 3.46 -0.13 -3.21
N PHE A 228 3.96 0.97 -2.64
CA PHE A 228 4.34 2.18 -3.39
C PHE A 228 3.23 2.70 -4.32
N ALA A 229 1.99 2.63 -3.84
CA ALA A 229 0.82 3.03 -4.60
C ALA A 229 0.87 4.51 -4.99
N ARG A 230 0.61 4.78 -6.27
CA ARG A 230 0.54 6.13 -6.83
C ARG A 230 -0.67 6.26 -7.75
N PHE A 231 -1.24 7.44 -7.80
CA PHE A 231 -2.31 7.78 -8.72
C PHE A 231 -1.76 7.91 -10.15
N GLU A 232 -2.49 7.38 -11.12
CA GLU A 232 -2.17 7.53 -12.54
C GLU A 232 -3.18 8.41 -13.25
N CYS A 233 -4.45 8.03 -13.22
CA CYS A 233 -5.52 8.81 -13.82
C CYS A 233 -6.90 8.45 -13.24
N LEU A 234 -7.90 9.26 -13.56
CA LEU A 234 -9.30 8.86 -13.39
C LEU A 234 -9.74 8.01 -14.58
N ARG A 235 -10.48 6.95 -14.29
CA ARG A 235 -11.05 6.04 -15.29
C ARG A 235 -12.47 6.49 -15.61
N GLU A 236 -12.58 7.49 -16.47
CA GLU A 236 -13.87 8.02 -16.94
C GLU A 236 -14.64 7.01 -17.84
N ASP A 237 -13.93 6.03 -18.36
CA ASP A 237 -14.43 4.96 -19.20
C ASP A 237 -15.03 3.79 -18.41
N LYS A 238 -14.95 3.81 -17.06
CA LYS A 238 -15.39 2.71 -16.20
C LYS A 238 -16.44 3.14 -15.19
N GLU A 239 -17.35 2.22 -14.94
CA GLU A 239 -18.35 2.35 -13.89
C GLU A 239 -18.14 1.27 -12.84
N TRP A 240 -18.21 1.65 -11.56
CA TRP A 240 -18.01 0.71 -10.46
C TRP A 240 -19.08 -0.39 -10.39
N LYS A 241 -20.33 -0.10 -10.76
CA LYS A 241 -21.43 -1.10 -10.82
C LYS A 241 -21.25 -2.12 -11.93
N SER A 242 -20.58 -1.75 -13.00
CA SER A 242 -20.28 -2.60 -14.15
C SER A 242 -18.95 -3.35 -14.06
N GLY A 243 -18.36 -3.39 -12.86
CA GLY A 243 -17.14 -4.14 -12.59
C GLY A 243 -15.83 -3.37 -12.83
N GLY A 244 -15.89 -2.04 -12.87
CA GLY A 244 -14.71 -1.18 -13.09
C GLY A 244 -13.66 -1.22 -11.99
N ALA A 245 -13.99 -1.72 -10.78
CA ALA A 245 -13.07 -1.74 -9.64
C ALA A 245 -13.16 -3.06 -8.86
N ARG A 246 -13.08 -4.20 -9.56
CA ARG A 246 -13.29 -5.53 -8.98
C ARG A 246 -12.14 -5.98 -8.09
N ILE A 247 -12.48 -6.70 -7.00
CA ILE A 247 -11.50 -7.24 -6.06
C ILE A 247 -10.63 -8.35 -6.66
N GLU A 248 -11.11 -9.06 -7.67
CA GLU A 248 -10.35 -10.14 -8.33
C GLU A 248 -9.07 -9.64 -9.02
N GLN A 249 -8.96 -8.35 -9.32
CA GLN A 249 -7.74 -7.75 -9.88
C GLN A 249 -6.49 -7.96 -8.99
N VAL A 250 -6.70 -8.15 -7.69
CA VAL A 250 -5.61 -8.35 -6.73
C VAL A 250 -5.45 -9.82 -6.32
N GLY A 251 -6.06 -10.74 -7.06
CA GLY A 251 -5.98 -12.19 -6.78
C GLY A 251 -6.79 -12.63 -5.55
N ALA A 252 -7.63 -11.75 -5.00
CA ALA A 252 -8.56 -12.13 -3.94
C ALA A 252 -9.77 -12.85 -4.53
N SER A 253 -10.39 -13.75 -3.74
CA SER A 253 -11.64 -14.37 -4.15
C SER A 253 -12.73 -13.32 -4.36
N GLY A 254 -13.46 -13.44 -5.45
CA GLY A 254 -14.66 -12.67 -5.70
C GLY A 254 -15.86 -13.13 -4.86
N ASP A 255 -15.71 -14.15 -4.03
CA ASP A 255 -16.77 -14.67 -3.18
C ASP A 255 -17.24 -13.58 -2.22
N ARG A 256 -18.49 -13.24 -2.37
CA ARG A 256 -19.14 -12.23 -1.56
C ARG A 256 -19.26 -12.74 -0.12
N PRO A 257 -18.81 -11.97 0.88
CA PRO A 257 -19.07 -12.31 2.27
C PRO A 257 -20.58 -12.50 2.49
N ALA A 258 -20.96 -13.51 3.24
CA ALA A 258 -22.37 -13.74 3.55
C ALA A 258 -22.98 -12.45 4.14
N PRO A 259 -24.14 -11.98 3.65
CA PRO A 259 -24.77 -10.81 4.19
C PRO A 259 -25.12 -11.07 5.65
N THR A 260 -24.57 -10.27 6.56
CA THR A 260 -25.02 -10.27 7.94
C THR A 260 -26.43 -9.69 7.98
N SER A 261 -27.42 -10.51 8.29
CA SER A 261 -28.79 -10.06 8.45
C SER A 261 -28.88 -9.10 9.66
N GLY A 262 -29.14 -7.82 9.36
CA GLY A 262 -29.32 -6.77 10.38
C GLY A 262 -28.06 -5.90 10.57
N THR A 263 -28.25 -4.71 11.09
CA THR A 263 -27.14 -3.84 11.55
C THR A 263 -26.50 -4.51 12.76
N PRO A 264 -25.22 -4.92 12.72
CA PRO A 264 -24.61 -5.54 13.88
C PRO A 264 -24.64 -4.55 15.05
N GLU A 265 -25.24 -4.96 16.16
CA GLU A 265 -25.20 -4.16 17.38
C GLU A 265 -23.73 -3.93 17.76
N THR A 266 -23.36 -2.68 17.90
CA THR A 266 -22.01 -2.30 18.28
C THR A 266 -22.00 -1.94 19.76
N ARG A 267 -21.25 -2.70 20.56
CA ARG A 267 -21.11 -2.47 22.00
C ARG A 267 -19.69 -2.08 22.34
N VAL A 268 -19.49 -0.94 23.00
CA VAL A 268 -18.21 -0.61 23.63
C VAL A 268 -18.09 -1.43 24.91
N VAL A 269 -17.13 -2.35 24.93
CA VAL A 269 -16.91 -3.29 26.04
C VAL A 269 -15.93 -2.72 27.06
N ARG A 270 -14.91 -2.01 26.57
CA ARG A 270 -13.87 -1.42 27.40
C ARG A 270 -13.46 -0.05 26.86
N ARG A 271 -13.30 0.93 27.75
CA ARG A 271 -12.77 2.24 27.41
C ARG A 271 -11.87 2.69 28.55
N GLU A 272 -10.60 2.90 28.26
CA GLU A 272 -9.60 3.30 29.24
C GLU A 272 -8.70 4.39 28.68
N VAL A 273 -8.18 5.21 29.58
CA VAL A 273 -7.22 6.26 29.27
C VAL A 273 -5.98 6.04 30.14
N TYR A 274 -4.85 5.96 29.51
CA TYR A 274 -3.55 5.78 30.14
C TYR A 274 -2.74 7.06 30.00
N ALA A 275 -2.26 7.58 31.13
CA ALA A 275 -1.44 8.76 31.22
C ALA A 275 -0.10 8.45 31.91
N LYS A 276 1.02 8.90 31.35
CA LYS A 276 2.34 8.84 31.97
C LYS A 276 3.17 10.05 31.51
N GLY A 277 3.34 11.04 32.42
CA GLY A 277 3.94 12.32 32.04
C GLY A 277 3.13 12.99 30.92
N GLU A 278 3.79 13.37 29.84
CA GLU A 278 3.13 13.96 28.66
C GLU A 278 2.47 12.91 27.72
N MET A 279 2.63 11.63 28.00
CA MET A 279 2.01 10.57 27.20
C MET A 279 0.56 10.38 27.60
N LEU A 280 -0.34 10.39 26.62
CA LEU A 280 -1.76 10.14 26.80
C LEU A 280 -2.24 9.19 25.70
N ARG A 281 -2.75 8.01 26.10
CA ARG A 281 -3.30 7.01 25.19
C ARG A 281 -4.70 6.59 25.62
N LYS A 282 -5.55 6.34 24.65
CA LYS A 282 -6.91 5.83 24.86
C LYS A 282 -7.05 4.46 24.21
N LEU A 283 -7.52 3.51 25.00
CA LEU A 283 -7.94 2.19 24.53
C LEU A 283 -9.46 2.16 24.45
N VAL A 284 -9.97 1.66 23.32
CA VAL A 284 -11.39 1.33 23.15
C VAL A 284 -11.51 -0.07 22.56
N VAL A 285 -12.17 -0.96 23.28
CA VAL A 285 -12.51 -2.31 22.78
C VAL A 285 -14.00 -2.33 22.45
N VAL A 286 -14.28 -2.72 21.24
CA VAL A 286 -15.63 -2.76 20.66
C VAL A 286 -15.96 -4.18 20.25
N HIS A 287 -17.11 -4.67 20.62
CA HIS A 287 -17.69 -5.89 20.10
C HIS A 287 -18.80 -5.55 19.11
N LYS A 288 -18.77 -6.18 17.95
CA LYS A 288 -19.84 -6.13 16.94
C LYS A 288 -20.56 -7.46 16.92
N ALA A 289 -21.86 -7.43 17.19
CA ALA A 289 -22.71 -8.61 17.05
C ALA A 289 -22.86 -8.98 15.55
N GLY A 290 -23.08 -10.24 15.27
CA GLY A 290 -23.25 -10.79 13.93
C GLY A 290 -22.21 -11.86 13.62
N ASP A 291 -22.41 -12.55 12.51
CA ASP A 291 -21.48 -13.59 12.05
C ASP A 291 -20.28 -12.94 11.34
N LEU A 292 -19.38 -12.38 12.16
CA LEU A 292 -18.15 -11.74 11.72
C LEU A 292 -16.96 -12.61 12.11
N PRO A 293 -16.00 -12.84 11.23
CA PRO A 293 -14.81 -13.63 11.54
C PRO A 293 -13.97 -13.00 12.66
N PHE A 294 -14.06 -11.67 12.83
CA PHE A 294 -13.35 -10.90 13.85
C PHE A 294 -14.27 -9.85 14.45
N PRO A 295 -15.17 -10.23 15.38
CA PRO A 295 -16.15 -9.31 15.93
C PRO A 295 -15.56 -8.31 16.94
N TRP A 296 -14.33 -8.52 17.38
CA TRP A 296 -13.67 -7.68 18.37
C TRP A 296 -12.70 -6.73 17.70
N LEU A 297 -12.88 -5.43 17.99
CA LEU A 297 -12.05 -4.34 17.47
C LEU A 297 -11.37 -3.64 18.65
N VAL A 298 -10.06 -3.46 18.56
CA VAL A 298 -9.24 -2.81 19.58
C VAL A 298 -8.63 -1.55 18.98
N TYR A 299 -9.08 -0.39 19.46
CA TYR A 299 -8.57 0.90 19.04
C TYR A 299 -7.61 1.47 20.08
N TRP A 300 -6.39 1.71 19.69
CA TRP A 300 -5.46 2.53 20.43
C TRP A 300 -5.35 3.89 19.76
N THR A 301 -5.65 4.96 20.48
CA THR A 301 -5.44 6.33 20.02
C THR A 301 -4.37 6.98 20.88
N ASP A 302 -3.33 7.50 20.27
CA ASP A 302 -2.25 8.20 20.95
C ASP A 302 -2.45 9.71 20.83
N TYR A 303 -2.72 10.37 21.98
CA TYR A 303 -2.91 11.81 22.10
C TYR A 303 -1.65 12.51 22.65
N SER A 304 -0.53 11.80 22.76
CA SER A 304 0.68 12.35 23.35
C SER A 304 1.16 13.59 22.62
N ALA A 305 1.55 14.61 23.36
CA ALA A 305 2.13 15.83 22.81
C ALA A 305 3.48 15.56 22.12
N LYS A 306 3.88 16.44 21.22
CA LYS A 306 5.20 16.40 20.53
C LYS A 306 5.47 15.16 19.65
N ARG A 307 4.45 14.46 19.20
CA ARG A 307 4.61 13.40 18.21
C ARG A 307 4.65 13.96 16.78
N ALA A 308 5.43 13.31 15.93
CA ALA A 308 5.41 13.59 14.49
C ALA A 308 4.04 13.27 13.85
N GLU A 309 3.33 12.28 14.39
CA GLU A 309 1.97 11.89 13.96
C GLU A 309 1.00 12.08 15.13
N PRO A 310 0.31 13.22 15.23
CA PRO A 310 -0.70 13.44 16.26
C PRO A 310 -1.91 12.53 16.03
N LEU A 311 -2.57 12.14 17.11
CA LEU A 311 -3.79 11.30 17.08
C LEU A 311 -3.61 9.97 16.34
N LYS A 312 -2.42 9.38 16.39
CA LYS A 312 -2.18 8.08 15.76
C LYS A 312 -3.17 7.04 16.29
N VAL A 313 -3.96 6.47 15.38
CA VAL A 313 -4.90 5.39 15.69
C VAL A 313 -4.31 4.08 15.18
N THR A 314 -4.18 3.10 16.09
CA THR A 314 -3.92 1.71 15.74
C THR A 314 -5.20 0.92 15.92
N LEU A 315 -5.55 0.12 14.92
CA LEU A 315 -6.70 -0.78 14.97
C LEU A 315 -6.20 -2.22 14.87
N ASP A 316 -6.47 -2.99 15.91
CA ASP A 316 -6.29 -4.43 15.94
C ASP A 316 -7.64 -5.13 15.96
N VAL A 317 -7.66 -6.41 15.55
CA VAL A 317 -8.88 -7.22 15.54
C VAL A 317 -8.63 -8.57 16.16
N ALA A 318 -9.69 -9.14 16.74
CA ALA A 318 -9.63 -10.46 17.32
C ALA A 318 -10.92 -11.26 17.08
N ALA A 319 -10.75 -12.57 16.96
CA ALA A 319 -11.88 -13.50 16.83
C ALA A 319 -12.55 -13.77 18.18
N THR A 320 -11.83 -13.58 19.30
CA THR A 320 -12.32 -13.84 20.65
C THR A 320 -12.06 -12.67 21.58
N GLU A 321 -12.86 -12.56 22.63
CA GLU A 321 -12.68 -11.55 23.68
C GLU A 321 -11.33 -11.66 24.38
N ALA A 322 -10.92 -12.87 24.74
CA ALA A 322 -9.64 -13.13 25.39
C ALA A 322 -8.45 -12.58 24.55
N ARG A 323 -8.53 -12.77 23.22
CA ARG A 323 -7.51 -12.22 22.32
C ARG A 323 -7.56 -10.71 22.23
N ALA A 324 -8.76 -10.10 22.23
CA ALA A 324 -8.93 -8.66 22.23
C ALA A 324 -8.41 -8.00 23.50
N GLN A 325 -8.55 -8.67 24.64
CA GLN A 325 -8.02 -8.18 25.92
C GLN A 325 -6.50 -8.31 26.06
N ALA A 326 -5.88 -9.21 25.28
CA ALA A 326 -4.43 -9.41 25.24
C ALA A 326 -3.69 -8.49 24.26
N LEU A 327 -4.41 -7.72 23.43
CA LEU A 327 -3.89 -6.73 22.49
C LEU A 327 -3.77 -5.36 23.12
#